data_ddf3306193d62acba0c979267b52d337
#
_entry.id   ddf3306193d62acba0c979267b52d337
#
_cell.length_a   1.000
_cell.length_b   1.000
_cell.length_c   1.000
_cell.angle_alpha   90.00
_cell.angle_beta   90.00
_cell.angle_gamma   90.00
#
_symmetry.space_group_name_H-M   'P 1'
#
loop_
_entity.id
_entity.type
_entity.pdbx_description
1 polymer ?
#
loop_
_entity_poly.entity_id
_entity_poly.type
_entity_poly.pdbx_seq_one_letter_code
_entity_poly.pdbx_strand_id
1 'polypeptide(L)'
;RHTRCSRDWSSDVCSSDLINAPIKKREMGLLVERLSDHYGKADISQTLDDMKAVCYRYATQSGLTVSIEDVKTPKKKREILDGYEAQADKVETQFRRGIITDGERRQQEVRIWTDATADVQKAMEDEFKAARFNPIDMMVGSGARGNMTQMRQIAGMRGLVANPRGDMIPRPIKSNFREGLETLEYFIATPGARKGLVDTALRTADSGYLTRRLVDVAQELIVREDDCGARLGLWVENVKADTGSFRAHLDTKLFGRALLNDVELSDGSVIAKNTILGDAEVDALRDDAKVER
;
A
#
# COMPACT_ATOMS: atom_id res chain seq x y z
N ARG A 1 20.71 0.30 -29.45
CA ARG A 1 22.16 0.15 -29.18
C ARG A 1 22.26 -0.49 -27.81
N HIS A 2 22.59 -1.78 -27.80
CA HIS A 2 22.90 -2.54 -26.58
C HIS A 2 24.07 -1.84 -25.88
N THR A 3 23.84 -1.28 -24.71
CA THR A 3 24.90 -0.93 -23.78
C THR A 3 25.58 -2.22 -23.37
N ARG A 4 26.89 -2.28 -23.58
CA ARG A 4 27.75 -3.41 -23.25
C ARG A 4 27.50 -3.83 -21.82
N CYS A 5 26.88 -5.00 -21.63
CA CYS A 5 27.04 -5.74 -20.38
C CYS A 5 28.53 -5.95 -20.17
N SER A 6 29.06 -5.63 -19.01
CA SER A 6 30.40 -6.01 -18.61
C SER A 6 30.52 -7.54 -18.68
N ARG A 7 31.68 -8.06 -19.07
CA ARG A 7 31.93 -9.46 -19.45
C ARG A 7 31.71 -10.51 -18.33
N ASP A 8 31.27 -10.11 -17.15
CA ASP A 8 31.15 -10.99 -15.98
C ASP A 8 29.71 -11.38 -15.62
N TRP A 9 28.73 -10.98 -16.46
CA TRP A 9 27.38 -11.50 -16.33
C TRP A 9 27.33 -12.92 -16.91
N SER A 10 27.17 -13.90 -16.05
CA SER A 10 26.95 -15.26 -16.48
C SER A 10 25.79 -15.30 -17.46
N SER A 11 25.96 -16.02 -18.58
CA SER A 11 25.00 -16.11 -19.68
C SER A 11 23.58 -16.53 -19.23
N ASP A 12 23.45 -17.11 -18.07
CA ASP A 12 22.21 -17.65 -17.51
C ASP A 12 21.28 -16.54 -16.97
N VAL A 13 21.83 -15.45 -16.45
CA VAL A 13 21.02 -14.30 -15.98
C VAL A 13 20.51 -13.44 -17.15
N CYS A 14 21.22 -13.39 -18.26
CA CYS A 14 20.85 -12.57 -19.42
C CYS A 14 19.73 -13.14 -20.29
N SER A 15 19.45 -14.44 -20.26
CA SER A 15 18.50 -15.08 -21.17
C SER A 15 17.11 -15.30 -20.57
N SER A 16 16.99 -15.46 -19.26
CA SER A 16 15.72 -15.76 -18.58
C SER A 16 15.05 -14.57 -17.91
N ASP A 17 15.78 -13.50 -17.59
CA ASP A 17 15.30 -12.41 -16.75
C ASP A 17 15.08 -11.08 -17.46
N LEU A 18 14.96 -11.10 -18.78
CA LEU A 18 14.63 -9.92 -19.55
C LEU A 18 13.18 -9.51 -19.28
N ILE A 19 12.99 -8.56 -18.36
CA ILE A 19 11.68 -8.02 -18.06
C ILE A 19 11.23 -7.15 -19.23
N ASN A 20 10.44 -7.73 -20.13
CA ASN A 20 9.85 -7.03 -21.28
C ASN A 20 8.42 -6.56 -20.95
N ALA A 21 8.25 -5.91 -19.81
CA ALA A 21 6.98 -5.39 -19.34
C ALA A 21 7.16 -4.02 -18.66
N PRO A 22 6.11 -3.18 -18.62
CA PRO A 22 6.16 -1.94 -17.86
C PRO A 22 6.38 -2.22 -16.39
N ILE A 23 7.48 -1.70 -15.84
CA ILE A 23 7.85 -1.89 -14.42
C ILE A 23 7.15 -0.84 -13.58
N LYS A 24 6.30 -1.29 -12.65
CA LYS A 24 5.66 -0.46 -11.64
C LYS A 24 6.48 -0.44 -10.34
N LYS A 25 6.07 0.38 -9.37
CA LYS A 25 6.75 0.52 -8.08
C LYS A 25 6.99 -0.82 -7.37
N ARG A 26 5.99 -1.73 -7.37
CA ARG A 26 6.11 -3.05 -6.72
C ARG A 26 7.16 -3.93 -7.41
N GLU A 27 7.12 -3.99 -8.73
CA GLU A 27 8.04 -4.78 -9.53
C GLU A 27 9.47 -4.25 -9.44
N MET A 28 9.62 -2.91 -9.36
CA MET A 28 10.91 -2.28 -9.10
C MET A 28 11.46 -2.68 -7.71
N GLY A 29 10.61 -2.74 -6.69
CA GLY A 29 10.99 -3.23 -5.36
C GLY A 29 11.53 -4.66 -5.41
N LEU A 30 10.80 -5.57 -6.05
CA LEU A 30 11.22 -6.96 -6.23
C LEU A 30 12.53 -7.10 -7.04
N LEU A 31 12.71 -6.25 -8.05
CA LEU A 31 13.95 -6.22 -8.82
C LEU A 31 15.15 -5.83 -7.95
N VAL A 32 15.00 -4.79 -7.15
CA VAL A 32 16.07 -4.33 -6.23
C VAL A 32 16.37 -5.39 -5.17
N GLU A 33 15.35 -6.06 -4.64
CA GLU A 33 15.48 -7.16 -3.68
C GLU A 33 16.29 -8.31 -4.28
N ARG A 34 15.93 -8.81 -5.46
CA ARG A 34 16.71 -9.85 -6.17
C ARG A 34 18.15 -9.43 -6.45
N LEU A 35 18.38 -8.18 -6.84
CA LEU A 35 19.75 -7.66 -7.02
C LEU A 35 20.52 -7.67 -5.70
N SER A 36 19.84 -7.35 -4.59
CA SER A 36 20.44 -7.36 -3.25
C SER A 36 20.88 -8.75 -2.79
N ASP A 37 20.15 -9.78 -3.19
CA ASP A 37 20.44 -11.16 -2.81
C ASP A 37 21.62 -11.77 -3.59
N HIS A 38 21.81 -11.32 -4.82
CA HIS A 38 22.81 -11.93 -5.71
C HIS A 38 24.12 -11.16 -5.89
N TYR A 39 24.12 -9.84 -5.60
CA TYR A 39 25.24 -8.96 -5.91
C TYR A 39 25.78 -8.22 -4.69
N GLY A 40 27.06 -7.82 -4.76
CA GLY A 40 27.71 -7.02 -3.74
C GLY A 40 27.18 -5.58 -3.69
N LYS A 41 27.33 -4.92 -2.53
CA LYS A 41 26.82 -3.55 -2.31
C LYS A 41 27.36 -2.53 -3.31
N ALA A 42 28.61 -2.69 -3.79
CA ALA A 42 29.23 -1.76 -4.73
C ALA A 42 28.54 -1.83 -6.11
N ASP A 43 28.30 -3.05 -6.61
CA ASP A 43 27.68 -3.30 -7.91
C ASP A 43 26.21 -2.86 -7.91
N ILE A 44 25.50 -3.12 -6.81
CA ILE A 44 24.12 -2.67 -6.63
C ILE A 44 24.06 -1.14 -6.64
N SER A 45 24.96 -0.46 -5.94
CA SER A 45 25.00 1.01 -5.91
C SER A 45 25.17 1.59 -7.30
N GLN A 46 26.11 1.05 -8.09
CA GLN A 46 26.32 1.49 -9.46
C GLN A 46 25.09 1.23 -10.33
N THR A 47 24.49 0.05 -10.24
CA THR A 47 23.30 -0.32 -11.01
C THR A 47 22.11 0.60 -10.68
N LEU A 48 21.89 0.91 -9.42
CA LEU A 48 20.83 1.82 -9.00
C LEU A 48 21.05 3.26 -9.48
N ASP A 49 22.30 3.73 -9.47
CA ASP A 49 22.65 5.05 -10.01
C ASP A 49 22.44 5.11 -11.52
N ASP A 50 22.81 4.08 -12.26
CA ASP A 50 22.58 3.99 -13.69
C ASP A 50 21.08 3.93 -14.03
N MET A 51 20.30 3.14 -13.29
CA MET A 51 18.84 3.09 -13.43
C MET A 51 18.22 4.46 -13.18
N LYS A 52 18.62 5.13 -12.11
CA LYS A 52 18.16 6.49 -11.77
C LYS A 52 18.49 7.46 -12.89
N ALA A 53 19.73 7.45 -13.40
CA ALA A 53 20.17 8.34 -14.47
C ALA A 53 19.37 8.13 -15.77
N VAL A 54 19.11 6.88 -16.15
CA VAL A 54 18.30 6.52 -17.31
C VAL A 54 16.86 7.01 -17.12
N CYS A 55 16.24 6.73 -15.97
CA CYS A 55 14.87 7.14 -15.69
C CYS A 55 14.71 8.67 -15.74
N TYR A 56 15.61 9.42 -15.09
CA TYR A 56 15.58 10.88 -15.12
C TYR A 56 15.80 11.44 -16.52
N ARG A 57 16.72 10.89 -17.27
CA ARG A 57 17.00 11.32 -18.66
C ARG A 57 15.75 11.19 -19.53
N TYR A 58 15.11 10.02 -19.52
CA TYR A 58 13.93 9.80 -20.35
C TYR A 58 12.70 10.54 -19.83
N ALA A 59 12.52 10.67 -18.51
CA ALA A 59 11.46 11.49 -17.94
C ALA A 59 11.58 12.97 -18.35
N THR A 60 12.81 13.50 -18.36
CA THR A 60 13.08 14.87 -18.82
C THR A 60 12.83 15.03 -20.32
N GLN A 61 13.30 14.07 -21.13
CA GLN A 61 13.11 14.11 -22.58
C GLN A 61 11.65 13.95 -23.01
N SER A 62 10.83 13.24 -22.22
CA SER A 62 9.42 13.05 -22.52
C SER A 62 8.60 14.34 -22.45
N GLY A 63 9.07 15.34 -21.70
CA GLY A 63 8.36 16.62 -21.54
C GLY A 63 7.00 16.49 -20.87
N LEU A 64 6.76 15.43 -20.09
CA LEU A 64 5.50 15.20 -19.39
C LEU A 64 5.21 16.33 -18.41
N THR A 65 4.06 16.96 -18.57
CA THR A 65 3.55 17.99 -17.68
C THR A 65 2.15 17.61 -17.19
N VAL A 66 1.75 18.14 -16.05
CA VAL A 66 0.40 17.97 -15.50
C VAL A 66 -0.32 19.30 -15.50
N SER A 67 -1.49 19.34 -16.10
CA SER A 67 -2.35 20.51 -16.14
C SER A 67 -3.70 20.25 -15.44
N ILE A 68 -4.43 21.30 -15.14
CA ILE A 68 -5.80 21.19 -14.59
C ILE A 68 -6.75 20.53 -15.60
N GLU A 69 -6.46 20.64 -16.90
CA GLU A 69 -7.26 20.02 -17.96
C GLU A 69 -7.14 18.50 -18.02
N ASP A 70 -6.02 17.94 -17.52
CA ASP A 70 -5.80 16.50 -17.44
C ASP A 70 -6.70 15.85 -16.38
N VAL A 71 -7.17 16.62 -15.41
CA VAL A 71 -8.12 16.22 -14.40
C VAL A 71 -9.54 16.28 -14.96
N LYS A 72 -10.02 15.22 -15.56
CA LYS A 72 -11.37 15.16 -16.14
C LYS A 72 -12.38 14.64 -15.11
N THR A 73 -13.46 15.40 -14.91
CA THR A 73 -14.59 14.92 -14.12
C THR A 73 -15.43 13.96 -14.96
N PRO A 74 -15.82 12.78 -14.44
CA PRO A 74 -16.62 11.80 -15.19
C PRO A 74 -17.94 12.39 -15.68
N LYS A 75 -18.25 12.22 -16.96
CA LYS A 75 -19.51 12.74 -17.56
C LYS A 75 -20.74 12.13 -16.91
N LYS A 76 -20.65 10.86 -16.50
CA LYS A 76 -21.74 10.12 -15.83
C LYS A 76 -21.92 10.49 -14.36
N LYS A 77 -21.07 11.35 -13.79
CA LYS A 77 -21.12 11.72 -12.37
C LYS A 77 -22.51 12.19 -11.93
N ARG A 78 -23.14 13.09 -12.70
CA ARG A 78 -24.45 13.65 -12.35
C ARG A 78 -25.52 12.57 -12.34
N GLU A 79 -25.59 11.78 -13.38
CA GLU A 79 -26.56 10.68 -13.51
C GLU A 79 -26.46 9.69 -12.35
N ILE A 80 -25.22 9.30 -11.97
CA ILE A 80 -24.98 8.44 -10.83
C ILE A 80 -25.47 9.09 -9.54
N LEU A 81 -25.10 10.35 -9.30
CA LEU A 81 -25.48 11.07 -8.09
C LEU A 81 -27.00 11.24 -7.97
N ASP A 82 -27.70 11.59 -9.05
CA ASP A 82 -29.17 11.76 -9.07
C ASP A 82 -29.88 10.42 -8.70
N GLY A 83 -29.33 9.28 -9.16
CA GLY A 83 -29.83 7.97 -8.81
C GLY A 83 -29.71 7.64 -7.33
N TYR A 84 -28.56 7.96 -6.72
CA TYR A 84 -28.34 7.75 -5.28
C TYR A 84 -29.08 8.77 -4.41
N GLU A 85 -29.28 10.01 -4.88
CA GLU A 85 -30.10 11.01 -4.21
C GLU A 85 -31.56 10.57 -4.08
N ALA A 86 -32.11 10.04 -5.15
CA ALA A 86 -33.47 9.47 -5.11
C ALA A 86 -33.60 8.28 -4.12
N GLN A 87 -32.53 7.51 -3.89
CA GLN A 87 -32.52 6.47 -2.84
C GLN A 87 -32.44 7.07 -1.44
N ALA A 88 -31.60 8.06 -1.23
CA ALA A 88 -31.49 8.77 0.04
C ALA A 88 -32.81 9.47 0.44
N ASP A 89 -33.51 10.07 -0.52
CA ASP A 89 -34.83 10.68 -0.30
C ASP A 89 -35.90 9.66 0.14
N LYS A 90 -35.83 8.43 -0.37
CA LYS A 90 -36.73 7.35 0.10
C LYS A 90 -36.46 6.99 1.54
N VAL A 91 -35.18 6.90 1.95
CA VAL A 91 -34.79 6.62 3.35
C VAL A 91 -35.27 7.75 4.26
N GLU A 92 -35.06 9.02 3.87
CA GLU A 92 -35.57 10.17 4.62
C GLU A 92 -37.10 10.16 4.74
N THR A 93 -37.82 9.78 3.68
CA THR A 93 -39.28 9.65 3.68
C THR A 93 -39.75 8.55 4.66
N GLN A 94 -39.05 7.40 4.70
CA GLN A 94 -39.33 6.32 5.67
C GLN A 94 -39.10 6.77 7.09
N PHE A 95 -38.05 7.53 7.35
CA PHE A 95 -37.78 8.12 8.66
C PHE A 95 -38.89 9.08 9.08
N ARG A 96 -39.32 10.00 8.21
CA ARG A 96 -40.40 10.94 8.47
C ARG A 96 -41.74 10.25 8.74
N ARG A 97 -41.96 9.05 8.18
CA ARG A 97 -43.12 8.21 8.43
C ARG A 97 -42.98 7.40 9.74
N GLY A 98 -41.88 7.46 10.43
CA GLY A 98 -41.62 6.73 11.67
C GLY A 98 -41.39 5.22 11.50
N ILE A 99 -41.05 4.77 10.27
CA ILE A 99 -40.81 3.35 9.97
C ILE A 99 -39.43 2.90 10.46
N ILE A 100 -38.44 3.79 10.38
CA ILE A 100 -37.05 3.54 10.77
C ILE A 100 -36.59 4.50 11.85
N THR A 101 -35.64 4.07 12.66
CA THR A 101 -35.00 4.88 13.70
C THR A 101 -33.97 5.85 13.10
N ASP A 102 -33.57 6.89 13.87
CA ASP A 102 -32.51 7.83 13.41
C ASP A 102 -31.15 7.11 13.20
N GLY A 103 -30.84 6.11 14.04
CA GLY A 103 -29.64 5.31 13.90
C GLY A 103 -29.62 4.50 12.59
N GLU A 104 -30.72 3.87 12.26
CA GLU A 104 -30.87 3.11 11.00
C GLU A 104 -30.84 4.03 9.79
N ARG A 105 -31.50 5.18 9.85
CA ARG A 105 -31.42 6.20 8.80
C ARG A 105 -29.98 6.58 8.49
N ARG A 106 -29.22 6.94 9.53
CA ARG A 106 -27.80 7.32 9.38
C ARG A 106 -26.95 6.19 8.78
N GLN A 107 -27.16 4.96 9.23
CA GLN A 107 -26.44 3.81 8.68
C GLN A 107 -26.76 3.59 7.20
N GLN A 108 -28.03 3.68 6.82
CA GLN A 108 -28.47 3.51 5.44
C GLN A 108 -27.93 4.63 4.56
N GLU A 109 -27.99 5.89 5.00
CA GLU A 109 -27.41 7.03 4.27
C GLU A 109 -25.90 6.88 4.07
N VAL A 110 -25.15 6.50 5.11
CA VAL A 110 -23.70 6.26 5.00
C VAL A 110 -23.40 5.15 3.98
N ARG A 111 -24.19 4.07 3.99
CA ARG A 111 -24.02 2.97 3.03
C ARG A 111 -24.29 3.43 1.60
N ILE A 112 -25.42 4.09 1.35
CA ILE A 112 -25.80 4.62 0.03
C ILE A 112 -24.70 5.53 -0.51
N TRP A 113 -24.19 6.46 0.28
CA TRP A 113 -23.16 7.41 -0.18
C TRP A 113 -21.77 6.80 -0.28
N THR A 114 -21.48 5.71 0.43
CA THR A 114 -20.25 4.91 0.24
C THR A 114 -20.31 4.20 -1.11
N ASP A 115 -21.43 3.58 -1.45
CA ASP A 115 -21.63 2.91 -2.73
C ASP A 115 -21.60 3.93 -3.89
N ALA A 116 -22.26 5.08 -3.74
CA ALA A 116 -22.19 6.17 -4.70
C ALA A 116 -20.73 6.64 -4.96
N THR A 117 -19.96 6.74 -3.90
CA THR A 117 -18.54 7.14 -3.98
C THR A 117 -17.71 6.11 -4.74
N ALA A 118 -17.98 4.83 -4.54
CA ALA A 118 -17.31 3.74 -5.26
C ALA A 118 -17.68 3.72 -6.75
N ASP A 119 -18.95 3.93 -7.08
CA ASP A 119 -19.40 3.96 -8.48
C ASP A 119 -18.86 5.17 -9.25
N VAL A 120 -18.80 6.34 -8.60
CA VAL A 120 -18.13 7.52 -9.19
C VAL A 120 -16.65 7.27 -9.42
N GLN A 121 -15.97 6.60 -8.48
CA GLN A 121 -14.57 6.22 -8.64
C GLN A 121 -14.40 5.27 -9.83
N LYS A 122 -15.24 4.26 -9.94
CA LYS A 122 -15.20 3.30 -11.06
C LYS A 122 -15.42 3.99 -12.41
N ALA A 123 -16.42 4.85 -12.49
CA ALA A 123 -16.67 5.65 -13.70
C ALA A 123 -15.48 6.53 -14.08
N MET A 124 -14.77 7.08 -13.10
CA MET A 124 -13.55 7.86 -13.31
C MET A 124 -12.40 6.99 -13.82
N GLU A 125 -12.20 5.80 -13.25
CA GLU A 125 -11.19 4.85 -13.70
C GLU A 125 -11.43 4.38 -15.14
N ASP A 126 -12.68 4.15 -15.50
CA ASP A 126 -13.06 3.74 -16.85
C ASP A 126 -12.79 4.87 -17.87
N GLU A 127 -13.05 6.13 -17.52
CA GLU A 127 -12.70 7.27 -18.38
C GLU A 127 -11.18 7.46 -18.51
N PHE A 128 -10.40 7.25 -17.44
CA PHE A 128 -8.94 7.31 -17.52
C PHE A 128 -8.38 6.21 -18.42
N LYS A 129 -8.90 4.99 -18.33
CA LYS A 129 -8.49 3.88 -19.21
C LYS A 129 -8.89 4.09 -20.66
N ALA A 130 -10.03 4.74 -20.90
CA ALA A 130 -10.47 5.07 -22.26
C ALA A 130 -9.67 6.24 -22.88
N ALA A 131 -9.05 7.07 -22.08
CA ALA A 131 -8.20 8.14 -22.57
C ALA A 131 -6.88 7.56 -23.11
N ARG A 132 -6.52 7.89 -24.35
CA ARG A 132 -5.29 7.40 -25.01
C ARG A 132 -4.02 7.76 -24.24
N PHE A 133 -4.02 8.90 -23.56
CA PHE A 133 -2.87 9.41 -22.82
C PHE A 133 -3.36 10.37 -21.71
N ASN A 134 -3.00 10.07 -20.47
CA ASN A 134 -3.23 10.97 -19.35
C ASN A 134 -2.00 10.91 -18.41
N PRO A 135 -1.24 12.01 -18.23
CA PRO A 135 -0.07 12.06 -17.37
C PRO A 135 -0.38 11.67 -15.92
N ILE A 136 -1.55 12.02 -15.44
CA ILE A 136 -1.99 11.73 -14.07
C ILE A 136 -2.24 10.23 -13.88
N ASP A 137 -2.91 9.59 -14.84
CA ASP A 137 -3.12 8.13 -14.81
C ASP A 137 -1.78 7.38 -14.85
N MET A 138 -0.81 7.86 -15.64
CA MET A 138 0.54 7.30 -15.66
C MET A 138 1.22 7.40 -14.30
N MET A 139 1.12 8.53 -13.61
CA MET A 139 1.74 8.73 -12.29
C MET A 139 1.10 7.84 -11.22
N VAL A 140 -0.22 7.76 -11.19
CA VAL A 140 -0.97 6.97 -10.22
C VAL A 140 -0.91 5.48 -10.55
N GLY A 141 -1.07 5.11 -11.81
CA GLY A 141 -1.06 3.73 -12.29
C GLY A 141 0.30 3.05 -12.16
N SER A 142 1.40 3.80 -12.31
CA SER A 142 2.76 3.31 -12.05
C SER A 142 3.08 3.19 -10.55
N GLY A 143 2.32 3.85 -9.68
CA GLY A 143 2.60 3.96 -8.25
C GLY A 143 3.72 4.94 -7.91
N ALA A 144 4.17 5.77 -8.87
CA ALA A 144 5.22 6.74 -8.65
C ALA A 144 4.80 7.82 -7.65
N ARG A 145 3.58 8.38 -7.82
CA ARG A 145 3.04 9.40 -6.90
C ARG A 145 1.53 9.43 -6.96
N GLY A 146 0.93 9.65 -5.79
CA GLY A 146 -0.52 9.71 -5.63
C GLY A 146 -1.16 8.33 -5.50
N ASN A 147 -2.43 8.34 -5.18
CA ASN A 147 -3.27 7.14 -5.14
C ASN A 147 -4.66 7.46 -5.73
N MET A 148 -5.41 6.42 -6.03
CA MET A 148 -6.74 6.56 -6.64
C MET A 148 -7.73 7.31 -5.75
N THR A 149 -7.59 7.22 -4.42
CA THR A 149 -8.43 7.97 -3.47
C THR A 149 -8.20 9.49 -3.58
N GLN A 150 -6.95 9.92 -3.73
CA GLN A 150 -6.62 11.34 -3.95
C GLN A 150 -7.18 11.83 -5.29
N MET A 151 -7.05 11.02 -6.34
CA MET A 151 -7.60 11.34 -7.65
C MET A 151 -9.12 11.47 -7.62
N ARG A 152 -9.80 10.58 -6.90
CA ARG A 152 -11.25 10.66 -6.71
C ARG A 152 -11.67 11.99 -6.05
N GLN A 153 -10.93 12.46 -5.06
CA GLN A 153 -11.23 13.73 -4.40
C GLN A 153 -10.99 14.93 -5.30
N ILE A 154 -10.04 14.85 -6.24
CA ILE A 154 -9.71 15.94 -7.16
C ILE A 154 -10.67 15.97 -8.35
N ALA A 155 -10.96 14.82 -8.98
CA ALA A 155 -11.70 14.70 -10.23
C ALA A 155 -13.13 14.13 -10.08
N GLY A 156 -13.36 13.29 -9.11
CA GLY A 156 -14.65 12.61 -8.87
C GLY A 156 -15.54 13.34 -7.88
N MET A 157 -15.60 12.83 -6.66
CA MET A 157 -16.27 13.47 -5.52
C MET A 157 -15.47 13.22 -4.24
N ARG A 158 -15.59 14.12 -3.28
CA ARG A 158 -14.92 13.94 -1.99
C ARG A 158 -15.56 12.82 -1.16
N GLY A 159 -16.89 12.74 -1.18
CA GLY A 159 -17.65 11.72 -0.48
C GLY A 159 -17.91 12.07 0.98
N LEU A 160 -18.05 11.03 1.83
CA LEU A 160 -18.33 11.19 3.24
C LEU A 160 -17.09 11.64 4.01
N VAL A 161 -17.29 12.50 5.00
CA VAL A 161 -16.24 13.03 5.87
C VAL A 161 -16.57 12.68 7.32
N ALA A 162 -15.55 12.35 8.11
CA ALA A 162 -15.70 12.05 9.52
C ALA A 162 -15.66 13.34 10.36
N ASN A 163 -16.45 13.35 11.44
CA ASN A 163 -16.36 14.33 12.50
C ASN A 163 -15.03 14.21 13.27
N PRO A 164 -14.62 15.22 14.07
CA PRO A 164 -13.47 15.11 14.95
C PRO A 164 -13.54 13.91 15.92
N ARG A 165 -14.74 13.45 16.28
CA ARG A 165 -14.95 12.26 17.13
C ARG A 165 -14.69 10.94 16.40
N GLY A 166 -14.70 10.93 15.05
CA GLY A 166 -14.53 9.74 14.23
C GLY A 166 -15.80 9.24 13.56
N ASP A 167 -16.98 9.78 13.93
CA ASP A 167 -18.24 9.37 13.32
C ASP A 167 -18.38 9.94 11.92
N MET A 168 -18.92 9.16 10.99
CA MET A 168 -19.21 9.63 9.65
C MET A 168 -20.39 10.57 9.62
N ILE A 169 -20.24 11.72 8.98
CA ILE A 169 -21.32 12.67 8.74
C ILE A 169 -22.18 12.09 7.61
N PRO A 170 -23.50 11.88 7.80
CA PRO A 170 -24.36 11.23 6.79
C PRO A 170 -24.56 12.09 5.53
N ARG A 171 -24.12 13.33 5.54
CA ARG A 171 -24.19 14.23 4.40
C ARG A 171 -22.91 14.16 3.57
N PRO A 172 -22.96 13.71 2.30
CA PRO A 172 -21.79 13.62 1.43
C PRO A 172 -21.40 14.98 0.88
N ILE A 173 -20.12 15.12 0.57
CA ILE A 173 -19.60 16.20 -0.25
C ILE A 173 -19.61 15.71 -1.69
N LYS A 174 -20.54 16.21 -2.51
CA LYS A 174 -20.74 15.80 -3.89
C LYS A 174 -19.72 16.45 -4.84
N SER A 175 -19.25 17.64 -4.48
CA SER A 175 -18.27 18.39 -5.25
C SER A 175 -16.87 17.78 -5.16
N ASN A 176 -16.04 18.06 -6.15
CA ASN A 176 -14.62 17.74 -6.17
C ASN A 176 -13.79 19.04 -6.07
N PHE A 177 -12.48 18.89 -5.87
CA PHE A 177 -11.60 20.05 -5.74
C PHE A 177 -11.43 20.84 -7.05
N ARG A 178 -11.64 20.21 -8.21
CA ARG A 178 -11.60 20.90 -9.50
C ARG A 178 -12.80 21.82 -9.70
N GLU A 179 -14.01 21.35 -9.36
CA GLU A 179 -15.24 22.13 -9.44
C GLU A 179 -15.30 23.24 -8.38
N GLY A 180 -14.59 23.02 -7.27
CA GLY A 180 -14.69 23.82 -6.06
C GLY A 180 -15.80 23.34 -5.13
N LEU A 181 -15.60 23.52 -3.84
CA LEU A 181 -16.56 23.14 -2.81
C LEU A 181 -17.56 24.28 -2.58
N GLU A 182 -18.83 23.93 -2.38
CA GLU A 182 -19.83 24.88 -1.89
C GLU A 182 -19.50 25.31 -0.45
N THR A 183 -20.00 26.47 -0.05
CA THR A 183 -19.74 27.03 1.29
C THR A 183 -20.02 26.06 2.40
N LEU A 184 -21.17 25.36 2.35
CA LEU A 184 -21.55 24.37 3.36
C LEU A 184 -20.65 23.14 3.34
N GLU A 185 -20.30 22.64 2.16
CA GLU A 185 -19.39 21.51 1.99
C GLU A 185 -18.00 21.83 2.53
N TYR A 186 -17.54 23.06 2.33
CA TYR A 186 -16.27 23.54 2.90
C TYR A 186 -16.29 23.49 4.44
N PHE A 187 -17.36 24.00 5.05
CA PHE A 187 -17.49 23.93 6.52
C PHE A 187 -17.55 22.52 7.06
N ILE A 188 -18.25 21.61 6.38
CA ILE A 188 -18.30 20.20 6.76
C ILE A 188 -16.91 19.54 6.66
N ALA A 189 -16.11 19.94 5.68
CA ALA A 189 -14.78 19.39 5.42
C ALA A 189 -13.70 19.88 6.41
N THR A 190 -13.82 21.09 6.92
CA THR A 190 -12.79 21.76 7.73
C THR A 190 -12.41 21.02 9.00
N PRO A 191 -13.35 20.49 9.82
CA PRO A 191 -13.00 19.75 11.05
C PRO A 191 -12.15 18.51 10.78
N GLY A 192 -12.42 17.78 9.70
CA GLY A 192 -11.63 16.60 9.30
C GLY A 192 -10.20 16.97 8.90
N ALA A 193 -10.02 18.05 8.16
CA ALA A 193 -8.70 18.55 7.80
C ALA A 193 -7.90 19.01 9.03
N ARG A 194 -8.54 19.74 9.95
CA ARG A 194 -7.91 20.15 11.22
C ARG A 194 -7.49 18.95 12.05
N LYS A 195 -8.35 17.93 12.16
CA LYS A 195 -8.01 16.68 12.88
C LYS A 195 -6.78 16.01 12.24
N GLY A 196 -6.70 15.92 10.93
CA GLY A 196 -5.55 15.34 10.23
C GLY A 196 -4.24 16.07 10.54
N LEU A 197 -4.25 17.40 10.58
CA LEU A 197 -3.07 18.20 10.94
C LEU A 197 -2.65 17.98 12.40
N VAL A 198 -3.60 17.97 13.32
CA VAL A 198 -3.35 17.74 14.75
C VAL A 198 -2.85 16.31 14.99
N ASP A 199 -3.50 15.30 14.40
CA ASP A 199 -3.08 13.90 14.51
C ASP A 199 -1.65 13.68 14.02
N THR A 200 -1.25 14.34 12.93
CA THR A 200 0.13 14.27 12.42
C THR A 200 1.12 14.84 13.43
N ALA A 201 0.82 16.01 14.01
CA ALA A 201 1.69 16.66 15.01
C ALA A 201 1.84 15.80 16.27
N LEU A 202 0.74 15.26 16.80
CA LEU A 202 0.76 14.42 18.00
C LEU A 202 1.47 13.08 17.74
N ARG A 203 1.20 12.43 16.62
CA ARG A 203 1.82 11.15 16.26
C ARG A 203 3.32 11.25 16.08
N THR A 204 3.82 12.38 15.64
CA THR A 204 5.28 12.64 15.56
C THR A 204 5.93 12.58 16.93
N ALA A 205 5.32 13.19 17.94
CA ALA A 205 5.81 13.15 19.30
C ALA A 205 5.79 11.73 19.90
N ASP A 206 4.69 10.99 19.71
CA ASP A 206 4.54 9.60 20.18
C ASP A 206 5.57 8.68 19.52
N SER A 207 5.77 8.81 18.21
CA SER A 207 6.78 8.06 17.47
C SER A 207 8.20 8.37 17.96
N GLY A 208 8.50 9.63 18.20
CA GLY A 208 9.81 10.06 18.75
C GLY A 208 10.07 9.49 20.14
N TYR A 209 9.07 9.53 21.02
CA TYR A 209 9.19 8.97 22.37
C TYR A 209 9.34 7.44 22.34
N LEU A 210 8.56 6.74 21.50
CA LEU A 210 8.71 5.30 21.31
C LEU A 210 10.10 4.93 20.82
N THR A 211 10.58 5.63 19.79
CA THR A 211 11.91 5.41 19.22
C THR A 211 13.01 5.59 20.28
N ARG A 212 12.94 6.68 21.06
CA ARG A 212 13.89 6.91 22.15
C ARG A 212 13.91 5.75 23.15
N ARG A 213 12.74 5.30 23.62
CA ARG A 213 12.64 4.17 24.56
C ARG A 213 13.22 2.88 23.99
N LEU A 214 12.98 2.61 22.70
CA LEU A 214 13.55 1.43 22.05
C LEU A 214 15.07 1.53 21.95
N VAL A 215 15.60 2.70 21.61
CA VAL A 215 17.05 2.94 21.56
C VAL A 215 17.67 2.81 22.96
N ASP A 216 17.06 3.37 23.99
CA ASP A 216 17.56 3.29 25.37
C ASP A 216 17.69 1.84 25.86
N VAL A 217 16.75 0.96 25.47
CA VAL A 217 16.81 -0.48 25.78
C VAL A 217 17.78 -1.24 24.86
N ALA A 218 17.78 -0.92 23.56
CA ALA A 218 18.57 -1.66 22.58
C ALA A 218 20.07 -1.35 22.66
N GLN A 219 20.47 -0.15 23.09
CA GLN A 219 21.89 0.24 23.19
C GLN A 219 22.69 -0.60 24.18
N GLU A 220 22.03 -1.23 25.16
CA GLU A 220 22.70 -2.09 26.15
C GLU A 220 22.91 -3.51 25.60
N LEU A 221 22.28 -3.87 24.49
CA LEU A 221 22.40 -5.18 23.87
C LEU A 221 23.65 -5.24 22.99
N ILE A 222 24.69 -5.92 23.47
CA ILE A 222 25.95 -6.08 22.77
C ILE A 222 26.15 -7.57 22.49
N VAL A 223 26.40 -7.93 21.22
CA VAL A 223 26.81 -9.27 20.85
C VAL A 223 28.24 -9.50 21.35
N ARG A 224 28.43 -10.48 22.24
CA ARG A 224 29.73 -10.78 22.87
C ARG A 224 30.40 -12.00 22.26
N GLU A 225 29.63 -12.94 21.72
CA GLU A 225 30.06 -14.21 21.19
C GLU A 225 29.28 -14.49 19.90
N ASP A 226 29.92 -15.12 18.93
CA ASP A 226 29.27 -15.50 17.67
C ASP A 226 28.29 -16.67 17.88
N ASP A 227 28.69 -17.67 18.68
CA ASP A 227 27.85 -18.77 19.11
C ASP A 227 28.01 -18.99 20.62
N CYS A 228 26.95 -18.78 21.36
CA CYS A 228 26.93 -19.00 22.81
C CYS A 228 26.72 -20.47 23.21
N GLY A 229 26.65 -21.40 22.26
CA GLY A 229 26.46 -22.85 22.50
C GLY A 229 25.15 -23.17 23.22
N ALA A 230 24.10 -22.40 23.04
CA ALA A 230 22.81 -22.61 23.69
C ALA A 230 22.23 -23.99 23.37
N ARG A 231 21.79 -24.68 24.43
CA ARG A 231 21.13 -26.01 24.29
C ARG A 231 19.60 -25.91 24.40
N LEU A 232 19.10 -24.75 24.75
CA LEU A 232 17.66 -24.48 24.88
C LEU A 232 17.23 -23.48 23.82
N GLY A 233 16.16 -23.79 23.12
CA GLY A 233 15.54 -22.94 22.12
C GLY A 233 14.12 -22.56 22.48
N LEU A 234 13.51 -21.72 21.65
CA LEU A 234 12.10 -21.37 21.74
C LEU A 234 11.33 -22.10 20.64
N TRP A 235 10.25 -22.72 21.00
CA TRP A 235 9.31 -23.31 20.05
C TRP A 235 8.47 -22.21 19.41
N VAL A 236 8.34 -22.23 18.11
CA VAL A 236 7.51 -21.31 17.33
C VAL A 236 6.44 -22.10 16.61
N GLU A 237 5.18 -21.84 16.96
CA GLU A 237 4.03 -22.52 16.33
C GLU A 237 3.66 -21.84 15.01
N ASN A 238 3.33 -22.64 13.99
CA ASN A 238 2.79 -22.17 12.72
C ASN A 238 1.29 -21.90 12.88
N VAL A 239 0.94 -20.72 13.38
CA VAL A 239 -0.46 -20.30 13.50
C VAL A 239 -0.90 -19.71 12.17
N LYS A 240 -1.68 -20.46 11.39
CA LYS A 240 -2.37 -19.93 10.20
C LYS A 240 -3.45 -18.97 10.66
N ALA A 241 -3.24 -17.67 10.45
CA ALA A 241 -4.25 -16.66 10.78
C ALA A 241 -5.41 -16.75 9.79
N ASP A 242 -6.62 -17.01 10.29
CA ASP A 242 -7.86 -17.07 9.50
C ASP A 242 -8.28 -15.71 8.88
N THR A 243 -7.63 -14.63 9.25
CA THR A 243 -7.92 -13.28 8.77
C THR A 243 -6.70 -12.64 8.13
N GLY A 244 -6.76 -12.45 6.82
CA GLY A 244 -5.74 -12.05 5.88
C GLY A 244 -5.02 -10.69 6.09
N SER A 245 -4.79 -10.22 7.29
CA SER A 245 -4.08 -8.97 7.57
C SER A 245 -2.81 -9.10 8.42
N PHE A 246 -2.51 -10.26 8.98
CA PHE A 246 -1.26 -10.50 9.68
C PHE A 246 -0.42 -11.50 8.88
N ARG A 247 0.83 -11.12 8.54
CA ARG A 247 1.85 -12.07 8.11
C ARG A 247 1.89 -13.21 9.14
N ALA A 248 1.97 -14.44 8.66
CA ALA A 248 2.03 -15.59 9.51
C ALA A 248 3.09 -15.38 10.61
N HIS A 249 2.81 -15.80 11.83
CA HIS A 249 3.73 -15.64 12.96
C HIS A 249 5.12 -16.22 12.69
N LEU A 250 5.21 -17.20 11.80
CA LEU A 250 6.47 -17.79 11.34
C LEU A 250 7.38 -16.74 10.71
N ASP A 251 6.91 -15.97 9.70
CA ASP A 251 7.74 -15.00 8.95
C ASP A 251 8.38 -13.96 9.88
N THR A 252 7.62 -13.51 10.88
CA THR A 252 8.10 -12.45 11.79
C THR A 252 8.96 -12.99 12.94
N LYS A 253 8.79 -14.25 13.32
CA LYS A 253 9.50 -14.83 14.47
C LYS A 253 10.73 -15.63 14.08
N LEU A 254 10.75 -16.24 12.91
CA LEU A 254 11.85 -17.10 12.47
C LEU A 254 12.91 -16.34 11.67
N PHE A 255 12.54 -15.30 10.95
CA PHE A 255 13.48 -14.56 10.11
C PHE A 255 14.70 -14.05 10.92
N GLY A 256 15.90 -14.37 10.41
CA GLY A 256 17.17 -13.99 11.04
C GLY A 256 17.55 -14.77 12.31
N ARG A 257 16.83 -15.89 12.63
CA ARG A 257 17.17 -16.76 13.76
C ARG A 257 17.86 -18.03 13.29
N ALA A 258 18.70 -18.58 14.15
CA ALA A 258 19.38 -19.84 13.89
C ALA A 258 18.55 -21.03 14.42
N LEU A 259 18.52 -22.12 13.67
CA LEU A 259 17.87 -23.36 14.07
C LEU A 259 18.69 -24.06 15.16
N LEU A 260 17.99 -24.58 16.17
CA LEU A 260 18.62 -25.39 17.24
C LEU A 260 18.88 -26.83 16.82
N ASN A 261 18.00 -27.42 16.02
CA ASN A 261 18.06 -28.81 15.53
C ASN A 261 17.95 -28.82 14.00
N ASP A 262 18.36 -29.93 13.40
CA ASP A 262 18.12 -30.20 11.99
C ASP A 262 16.60 -30.35 11.73
N VAL A 263 16.09 -29.77 10.68
CA VAL A 263 14.68 -29.85 10.27
C VAL A 263 14.58 -30.52 8.92
N GLU A 264 13.89 -31.64 8.86
CA GLU A 264 13.61 -32.37 7.63
C GLU A 264 12.30 -31.87 7.02
N LEU A 265 12.36 -31.39 5.81
CA LEU A 265 11.20 -30.95 5.01
C LEU A 265 10.53 -32.14 4.32
N SER A 266 9.28 -31.95 3.89
CA SER A 266 8.51 -32.98 3.15
C SER A 266 9.19 -33.40 1.85
N ASP A 267 9.95 -32.51 1.23
CA ASP A 267 10.69 -32.74 -0.02
C ASP A 267 11.98 -33.58 0.18
N GLY A 268 12.29 -33.98 1.42
CA GLY A 268 13.52 -34.69 1.77
C GLY A 268 14.76 -33.79 1.88
N SER A 269 14.63 -32.49 1.75
CA SER A 269 15.70 -31.54 2.04
C SER A 269 15.81 -31.32 3.55
N VAL A 270 17.06 -31.18 4.05
CA VAL A 270 17.34 -30.96 5.47
C VAL A 270 17.95 -29.58 5.65
N ILE A 271 17.31 -28.75 6.47
CA ILE A 271 17.92 -27.53 6.93
C ILE A 271 18.74 -27.80 8.16
N ALA A 272 20.05 -27.60 8.05
CA ALA A 272 20.99 -27.95 9.10
C ALA A 272 20.86 -27.08 10.34
N LYS A 273 21.22 -27.61 11.48
CA LYS A 273 21.40 -26.91 12.73
C LYS A 273 22.34 -25.70 12.53
N ASN A 274 22.09 -24.61 13.26
CA ASN A 274 22.82 -23.34 13.20
C ASN A 274 22.71 -22.57 11.86
N THR A 275 21.87 -23.02 10.93
CA THR A 275 21.55 -22.23 9.74
C THR A 275 20.71 -21.02 10.15
N ILE A 276 21.15 -19.82 9.75
CA ILE A 276 20.37 -18.60 9.93
C ILE A 276 19.28 -18.59 8.86
N LEU A 277 18.04 -18.52 9.31
CA LEU A 277 16.87 -18.56 8.43
C LEU A 277 16.72 -17.23 7.68
N GLY A 278 16.88 -17.27 6.36
CA GLY A 278 16.55 -16.21 5.43
C GLY A 278 15.10 -16.35 4.90
N ASP A 279 14.76 -15.53 3.90
CA ASP A 279 13.42 -15.56 3.30
C ASP A 279 13.12 -16.90 2.62
N ALA A 280 14.09 -17.49 1.92
CA ALA A 280 13.92 -18.76 1.21
C ALA A 280 13.66 -19.93 2.17
N GLU A 281 14.40 -20.02 3.27
CA GLU A 281 14.24 -21.05 4.30
C GLU A 281 12.93 -20.86 5.07
N VAL A 282 12.54 -19.63 5.37
CA VAL A 282 11.27 -19.32 6.06
C VAL A 282 10.07 -19.65 5.16
N ASP A 283 10.14 -19.34 3.86
CA ASP A 283 9.11 -19.71 2.90
C ASP A 283 8.99 -21.24 2.76
N ALA A 284 10.10 -21.95 2.69
CA ALA A 284 10.11 -23.41 2.65
C ALA A 284 9.46 -24.03 3.91
N LEU A 285 9.78 -23.49 5.10
CA LEU A 285 9.19 -23.95 6.37
C LEU A 285 7.70 -23.62 6.49
N ARG A 286 7.27 -22.47 5.96
CA ARG A 286 5.87 -22.05 6.00
C ARG A 286 4.97 -22.91 5.12
N ASP A 287 5.48 -23.26 3.95
CA ASP A 287 4.70 -23.99 2.93
C ASP A 287 4.71 -25.50 3.17
N ASP A 288 5.58 -25.99 4.07
CA ASP A 288 5.64 -27.41 4.44
C ASP A 288 4.51 -27.79 5.41
N ALA A 289 3.73 -28.82 5.00
CA ALA A 289 2.61 -29.34 5.78
C ALA A 289 3.02 -30.09 7.06
N LYS A 290 4.28 -30.54 7.15
CA LYS A 290 4.78 -31.29 8.32
C LYS A 290 5.26 -30.39 9.46
N VAL A 291 5.56 -29.14 9.16
CA VAL A 291 6.10 -28.20 10.14
C VAL A 291 4.94 -27.55 10.91
N GLU A 292 4.63 -28.11 12.08
CA GLU A 292 3.63 -27.55 13.00
C GLU A 292 4.28 -26.67 14.09
N ARG A 293 5.55 -26.98 14.45
CA ARG A 293 6.33 -26.29 15.49
C ARG A 293 7.81 -26.21 15.13
#